data_bcd15cadd50a20997c5e49b43d4f1dfa
#
_entry.id   bcd15cadd50a20997c5e49b43d4f1dfa
#
_cell.length_a   1.000
_cell.length_b   1.000
_cell.length_c   1.000
_cell.angle_alpha   90.00
_cell.angle_beta   90.00
_cell.angle_gamma   90.00
#
_symmetry.space_group_name_H-M   'P 1'
#
loop_
_entity.id
_entity.type
_entity.pdbx_description
1 polymer ?
#
loop_
_entity_poly.entity_id
_entity_poly.type
_entity_poly.pdbx_seq_one_letter_code
_entity_poly.pdbx_strand_id
1 'polypeptide(L)'
;MEIKEIWNSKDENIWKIALEEYNTNIDKKILNIENEITQHDEESLGNLTPNDWFELLQKYFEWKYSSNKVSYSNRVNDLGKNELTTLYTIKNYFLHTDKKEIEKNLQILIKISGLGISGASGLLALLYPEIYGTVDQFVIKSLDRTGMFPELEYVDPKCLSTSEKGIRLVIHIIEILQEKANELNTIFKTEFWNPRKIDIILWKHRI
;
A
#
# COMPACT_ATOMS: atom_id res chain seq x y z
N MET A 1 -3.60 11.60 -19.40
CA MET A 1 -3.35 10.31 -20.09
C MET A 1 -4.24 9.24 -19.47
N GLU A 2 -4.85 8.37 -20.28
CA GLU A 2 -5.69 7.30 -19.76
C GLU A 2 -4.83 6.18 -19.17
N ILE A 3 -5.28 5.56 -18.08
CA ILE A 3 -4.50 4.50 -17.41
C ILE A 3 -4.18 3.32 -18.34
N LYS A 4 -5.08 3.00 -19.28
CA LYS A 4 -4.87 1.96 -20.28
C LYS A 4 -3.70 2.27 -21.21
N GLU A 5 -3.50 3.54 -21.58
CA GLU A 5 -2.38 3.99 -22.43
C GLU A 5 -1.06 3.88 -21.68
N ILE A 6 -1.05 4.32 -20.41
CA ILE A 6 0.14 4.23 -19.55
C ILE A 6 0.51 2.76 -19.36
N TRP A 7 -0.45 1.91 -19.00
CA TRP A 7 -0.21 0.50 -18.70
C TRP A 7 0.40 -0.30 -19.84
N ASN A 8 0.04 0.04 -21.09
CA ASN A 8 0.55 -0.61 -22.28
C ASN A 8 1.78 0.07 -22.90
N SER A 9 2.23 1.18 -22.33
CA SER A 9 3.36 1.94 -22.88
C SER A 9 4.68 1.23 -22.67
N LYS A 10 5.49 1.21 -23.73
CA LYS A 10 6.91 0.78 -23.72
C LYS A 10 7.87 1.98 -23.69
N ASP A 11 7.37 3.18 -23.43
CA ASP A 11 8.16 4.40 -23.25
C ASP A 11 8.30 4.71 -21.76
N GLU A 12 9.51 4.65 -21.23
CA GLU A 12 9.81 4.93 -19.83
C GLU A 12 9.39 6.35 -19.40
N ASN A 13 9.49 7.32 -20.31
CA ASN A 13 9.11 8.71 -19.99
C ASN A 13 7.63 8.84 -19.69
N ILE A 14 6.76 8.08 -20.33
CA ILE A 14 5.33 8.05 -20.02
C ILE A 14 5.09 7.61 -18.58
N TRP A 15 5.75 6.57 -18.15
CA TRP A 15 5.66 6.06 -16.78
C TRP A 15 6.25 7.05 -15.75
N LYS A 16 7.38 7.67 -16.06
CA LYS A 16 8.01 8.69 -15.19
C LYS A 16 7.14 9.92 -15.05
N ILE A 17 6.53 10.40 -16.14
CA ILE A 17 5.58 11.53 -16.10
C ILE A 17 4.37 11.18 -15.23
N ALA A 18 3.78 10.00 -15.42
CA ALA A 18 2.64 9.56 -14.63
C ALA A 18 2.95 9.45 -13.13
N LEU A 19 4.15 9.01 -12.78
CA LEU A 19 4.62 8.97 -11.39
C LEU A 19 4.85 10.40 -10.83
N GLU A 20 5.45 11.30 -11.60
CA GLU A 20 5.73 12.67 -11.19
C GLU A 20 4.45 13.48 -10.96
N GLU A 21 3.38 13.18 -11.68
CA GLU A 21 2.06 13.78 -11.44
C GLU A 21 1.53 13.53 -10.01
N TYR A 22 1.92 12.44 -9.36
CA TYR A 22 1.63 12.21 -7.95
C TYR A 22 2.40 13.18 -7.07
N ASN A 23 3.73 13.23 -7.24
CA ASN A 23 4.63 14.04 -6.42
C ASN A 23 4.28 15.55 -6.47
N THR A 24 3.85 16.02 -7.64
CA THR A 24 3.50 17.43 -7.84
C THR A 24 2.12 17.82 -7.29
N ASN A 25 1.21 16.85 -7.14
CA ASN A 25 -0.18 17.12 -6.75
C ASN A 25 -0.55 16.66 -5.33
N ILE A 26 0.35 15.97 -4.63
CA ILE A 26 0.12 15.58 -3.24
C ILE A 26 0.36 16.78 -2.32
N ASP A 27 -0.41 16.85 -1.23
CA ASP A 27 -0.17 17.81 -0.15
C ASP A 27 1.22 17.57 0.45
N LYS A 28 2.01 18.64 0.61
CA LYS A 28 3.39 18.55 1.14
C LYS A 28 3.45 17.93 2.54
N LYS A 29 2.43 18.17 3.39
CA LYS A 29 2.36 17.55 4.72
C LYS A 29 2.22 16.05 4.59
N ILE A 30 1.36 15.58 3.67
CA ILE A 30 1.13 14.16 3.44
C ILE A 30 2.37 13.49 2.84
N LEU A 31 3.04 14.15 1.92
CA LEU A 31 4.32 13.67 1.37
C LEU A 31 5.41 13.56 2.46
N ASN A 32 5.47 14.52 3.38
CA ASN A 32 6.42 14.46 4.49
C ASN A 32 6.14 13.27 5.41
N ILE A 33 4.86 12.98 5.72
CA ILE A 33 4.48 11.81 6.52
C ILE A 33 4.86 10.51 5.77
N GLU A 34 4.59 10.44 4.47
CA GLU A 34 5.00 9.30 3.64
C GLU A 34 6.50 9.07 3.71
N ASN A 35 7.30 10.11 3.51
CA ASN A 35 8.75 10.05 3.57
C ASN A 35 9.26 9.64 4.97
N GLU A 36 8.64 10.15 6.04
CA GLU A 36 9.00 9.78 7.41
C GLU A 36 8.78 8.28 7.66
N ILE A 37 7.66 7.73 7.22
CA ILE A 37 7.37 6.29 7.39
C ILE A 37 8.31 5.44 6.54
N THR A 38 8.56 5.83 5.28
CA THR A 38 9.39 5.06 4.34
C THR A 38 10.87 5.04 4.73
N GLN A 39 11.33 5.95 5.58
CA GLN A 39 12.72 5.96 6.06
C GLN A 39 13.02 4.90 7.13
N HIS A 40 11.98 4.26 7.68
CA HIS A 40 12.19 3.20 8.66
C HIS A 40 12.68 1.92 7.97
N ASP A 41 13.85 1.46 8.38
CA ASP A 41 14.33 0.11 8.12
C ASP A 41 13.97 -0.87 9.26
N GLU A 42 14.34 -2.14 9.14
CA GLU A 42 14.02 -3.16 10.16
C GLU A 42 14.64 -2.87 11.51
N GLU A 43 15.84 -2.27 11.54
CA GLU A 43 16.52 -1.91 12.79
C GLU A 43 15.79 -0.79 13.51
N SER A 44 15.48 0.30 12.80
CA SER A 44 14.74 1.43 13.35
C SER A 44 13.33 1.03 13.82
N LEU A 45 12.62 0.20 13.05
CA LEU A 45 11.33 -0.37 13.47
C LEU A 45 11.47 -1.25 14.72
N GLY A 46 12.53 -2.04 14.79
CA GLY A 46 12.83 -2.89 15.95
C GLY A 46 12.99 -2.08 17.23
N ASN A 47 13.65 -0.93 17.14
CA ASN A 47 13.94 -0.04 18.25
C ASN A 47 12.75 0.83 18.72
N LEU A 48 11.65 0.88 17.97
CA LEU A 48 10.46 1.63 18.37
C LEU A 48 9.86 1.07 19.66
N THR A 49 9.64 1.95 20.63
CA THR A 49 8.86 1.62 21.84
C THR A 49 7.40 1.34 21.50
N PRO A 50 6.60 0.76 22.40
CA PRO A 50 5.16 0.60 22.18
C PRO A 50 4.43 1.91 21.83
N ASN A 51 4.84 3.03 22.44
CA ASN A 51 4.26 4.36 22.14
C ASN A 51 4.68 4.85 20.76
N ASP A 52 5.97 4.74 20.40
CA ASP A 52 6.46 5.18 19.08
C ASP A 52 5.78 4.40 17.94
N TRP A 53 5.57 3.09 18.14
CA TRP A 53 4.84 2.27 17.17
C TRP A 53 3.37 2.70 17.04
N PHE A 54 2.71 3.01 18.15
CA PHE A 54 1.36 3.56 18.13
C PHE A 54 1.29 4.90 17.39
N GLU A 55 2.22 5.82 17.65
CA GLU A 55 2.32 7.11 16.97
C GLU A 55 2.58 6.95 15.45
N LEU A 56 3.45 6.01 15.06
CA LEU A 56 3.69 5.68 13.65
C LEU A 56 2.39 5.22 12.97
N LEU A 57 1.61 4.36 13.61
CA LEU A 57 0.32 3.93 13.09
C LEU A 57 -0.70 5.08 12.98
N GLN A 58 -0.70 6.04 13.92
CA GLN A 58 -1.54 7.23 13.83
C GLN A 58 -1.13 8.11 12.63
N LYS A 59 0.17 8.34 12.43
CA LYS A 59 0.72 9.05 11.27
C LYS A 59 0.36 8.33 9.97
N TYR A 60 0.48 7.01 9.94
CA TYR A 60 0.05 6.21 8.80
C TYR A 60 -1.44 6.42 8.47
N PHE A 61 -2.33 6.47 9.46
CA PHE A 61 -3.73 6.75 9.20
C PHE A 61 -3.97 8.18 8.72
N GLU A 62 -3.21 9.17 9.21
CA GLU A 62 -3.26 10.53 8.70
C GLU A 62 -2.89 10.59 7.21
N TRP A 63 -1.83 9.89 6.82
CA TRP A 63 -1.45 9.75 5.41
C TRP A 63 -2.54 9.07 4.60
N LYS A 64 -2.99 7.89 5.01
CA LYS A 64 -3.92 7.07 4.22
C LYS A 64 -5.31 7.70 4.08
N TYR A 65 -5.79 8.38 5.10
CA TYR A 65 -7.14 8.96 5.15
C TYR A 65 -7.13 10.49 5.09
N SER A 66 -6.07 11.11 4.56
CA SER A 66 -5.89 12.56 4.48
C SER A 66 -7.06 13.30 3.84
N SER A 67 -7.73 12.71 2.85
CA SER A 67 -8.89 13.28 2.17
C SER A 67 -10.23 12.96 2.82
N ASN A 68 -10.26 12.13 3.89
CA ASN A 68 -11.50 11.66 4.54
C ASN A 68 -11.39 11.70 6.07
N LYS A 69 -11.72 12.86 6.64
CA LYS A 69 -11.65 13.10 8.10
C LYS A 69 -12.49 12.12 8.93
N VAL A 70 -13.65 11.69 8.41
CA VAL A 70 -14.51 10.73 9.12
C VAL A 70 -13.85 9.37 9.20
N SER A 71 -13.31 8.89 8.08
CA SER A 71 -12.57 7.63 8.06
C SER A 71 -11.34 7.70 8.96
N TYR A 72 -10.56 8.79 8.90
CA TYR A 72 -9.42 9.00 9.80
C TYR A 72 -9.84 8.88 11.28
N SER A 73 -10.87 9.66 11.70
CA SER A 73 -11.34 9.66 13.08
C SER A 73 -11.77 8.26 13.55
N ASN A 74 -12.51 7.54 12.71
CA ASN A 74 -12.96 6.18 13.03
C ASN A 74 -11.77 5.22 13.18
N ARG A 75 -10.77 5.30 12.30
CA ARG A 75 -9.59 4.41 12.35
C ARG A 75 -8.70 4.71 13.55
N VAL A 76 -8.50 5.98 13.89
CA VAL A 76 -7.76 6.36 15.11
C VAL A 76 -8.51 5.90 16.37
N ASN A 77 -9.83 6.04 16.42
CA ASN A 77 -10.63 5.52 17.53
C ASN A 77 -10.53 3.98 17.65
N ASP A 78 -10.56 3.27 16.52
CA ASP A 78 -10.39 1.81 16.53
C ASP A 78 -8.96 1.42 16.94
N LEU A 79 -7.93 2.15 16.50
CA LEU A 79 -6.55 1.95 16.93
C LEU A 79 -6.41 2.10 18.45
N GLY A 80 -7.07 3.12 19.03
CA GLY A 80 -7.07 3.37 20.47
C GLY A 80 -7.71 2.27 21.33
N LYS A 81 -8.43 1.30 20.73
CA LYS A 81 -8.96 0.12 21.42
C LYS A 81 -7.94 -0.98 21.66
N ASN A 82 -6.79 -0.90 20.97
CA ASN A 82 -5.72 -1.88 21.15
C ASN A 82 -4.90 -1.54 22.41
N GLU A 83 -4.53 -2.54 23.18
CA GLU A 83 -3.53 -2.38 24.23
C GLU A 83 -2.14 -2.18 23.58
N LEU A 84 -1.33 -1.26 24.12
CA LEU A 84 0.01 -0.97 23.61
C LEU A 84 0.92 -2.21 23.60
N THR A 85 0.79 -3.07 24.60
CA THR A 85 1.51 -4.35 24.69
C THR A 85 1.13 -5.30 23.57
N THR A 86 -0.16 -5.33 23.19
CA THR A 86 -0.65 -6.14 22.07
C THR A 86 -0.10 -5.61 20.74
N LEU A 87 -0.16 -4.31 20.50
CA LEU A 87 0.41 -3.67 19.32
C LEU A 87 1.90 -3.95 19.19
N TYR A 88 2.64 -3.87 20.30
CA TYR A 88 4.06 -4.15 20.33
C TYR A 88 4.38 -5.62 20.03
N THR A 89 3.57 -6.54 20.56
CA THR A 89 3.68 -7.97 20.27
C THR A 89 3.44 -8.27 18.79
N ILE A 90 2.41 -7.66 18.19
CA ILE A 90 2.12 -7.78 16.75
C ILE A 90 3.29 -7.24 15.92
N LYS A 91 3.83 -6.06 16.28
CA LYS A 91 5.00 -5.47 15.63
C LYS A 91 6.18 -6.45 15.62
N ASN A 92 6.54 -6.97 16.79
CA ASN A 92 7.69 -7.86 16.90
C ASN A 92 7.47 -9.16 16.11
N TYR A 93 6.28 -9.73 16.16
CA TYR A 93 5.98 -10.93 15.36
C TYR A 93 6.06 -10.65 13.85
N PHE A 94 5.56 -9.53 13.41
CA PHE A 94 5.70 -9.04 12.02
C PHE A 94 7.16 -8.86 11.61
N LEU A 95 8.00 -8.24 12.45
CA LEU A 95 9.41 -8.02 12.14
C LEU A 95 10.20 -9.33 12.00
N HIS A 96 9.83 -10.37 12.74
CA HIS A 96 10.47 -11.70 12.65
C HIS A 96 9.91 -12.57 11.50
N THR A 97 8.93 -12.09 10.74
CA THR A 97 8.36 -12.82 9.60
C THR A 97 9.06 -12.39 8.32
N ASP A 98 9.42 -13.34 7.44
CA ASP A 98 9.96 -13.01 6.11
C ASP A 98 8.97 -12.12 5.36
N LYS A 99 9.47 -11.01 4.83
CA LYS A 99 8.63 -10.04 4.14
C LYS A 99 8.05 -10.57 2.82
N LYS A 100 8.62 -11.64 2.27
CA LYS A 100 8.09 -12.35 1.10
C LYS A 100 6.90 -13.26 1.43
N GLU A 101 6.66 -13.58 2.69
CA GLU A 101 5.45 -14.29 3.14
C GLU A 101 4.23 -13.34 3.16
N ILE A 102 3.77 -12.91 1.96
CA ILE A 102 2.76 -11.84 1.80
C ILE A 102 1.50 -12.14 2.62
N GLU A 103 0.94 -13.35 2.49
CA GLU A 103 -0.27 -13.75 3.22
C GLU A 103 -0.10 -13.63 4.73
N LYS A 104 1.00 -14.14 5.25
CA LYS A 104 1.28 -14.15 6.68
C LYS A 104 1.47 -12.73 7.23
N ASN A 105 2.19 -11.88 6.52
CA ASN A 105 2.37 -10.48 6.90
C ASN A 105 1.04 -9.73 6.93
N LEU A 106 0.16 -9.92 5.94
CA LEU A 106 -1.19 -9.37 5.95
C LEU A 106 -2.01 -9.89 7.13
N GLN A 107 -2.00 -11.22 7.37
CA GLN A 107 -2.73 -11.85 8.48
C GLN A 107 -2.26 -11.39 9.86
N ILE A 108 -0.98 -11.04 10.02
CA ILE A 108 -0.45 -10.46 11.26
C ILE A 108 -0.99 -9.04 11.45
N LEU A 109 -0.86 -8.19 10.44
CA LEU A 109 -1.18 -6.77 10.56
C LEU A 109 -2.68 -6.48 10.66
N ILE A 110 -3.55 -7.29 10.03
CA ILE A 110 -5.01 -7.13 10.17
C ILE A 110 -5.53 -7.40 11.59
N LYS A 111 -4.70 -7.95 12.49
CA LYS A 111 -5.03 -8.08 13.92
C LYS A 111 -5.04 -6.74 14.65
N ILE A 112 -4.41 -5.72 14.07
CA ILE A 112 -4.45 -4.35 14.62
C ILE A 112 -5.84 -3.76 14.33
N SER A 113 -6.60 -3.49 15.38
CA SER A 113 -7.92 -2.85 15.23
C SER A 113 -7.77 -1.49 14.54
N GLY A 114 -8.59 -1.24 13.54
CA GLY A 114 -8.53 -0.03 12.71
C GLY A 114 -7.77 -0.21 11.39
N LEU A 115 -6.85 -1.17 11.29
CA LEU A 115 -6.00 -1.28 10.08
C LEU A 115 -6.76 -1.86 8.88
N GLY A 116 -7.43 -3.01 9.03
CA GLY A 116 -8.09 -3.73 7.93
C GLY A 116 -7.12 -4.17 6.84
N ILE A 117 -7.62 -4.88 5.82
CA ILE A 117 -6.75 -5.48 4.78
C ILE A 117 -6.11 -4.42 3.86
N SER A 118 -6.89 -3.42 3.41
CA SER A 118 -6.37 -2.32 2.61
C SER A 118 -5.41 -1.42 3.42
N GLY A 119 -5.64 -1.30 4.74
CA GLY A 119 -4.71 -0.64 5.64
C GLY A 119 -3.41 -1.42 5.79
N ALA A 120 -3.48 -2.73 5.98
CA ALA A 120 -2.29 -3.57 6.09
C ALA A 120 -1.43 -3.52 4.83
N SER A 121 -2.03 -3.66 3.63
CA SER A 121 -1.28 -3.56 2.37
C SER A 121 -0.62 -2.19 2.18
N GLY A 122 -1.31 -1.10 2.54
CA GLY A 122 -0.74 0.25 2.42
C GLY A 122 0.40 0.52 3.40
N LEU A 123 0.31 0.01 4.65
CA LEU A 123 1.42 0.11 5.61
C LEU A 123 2.64 -0.69 5.10
N LEU A 124 2.41 -1.91 4.60
CA LEU A 124 3.47 -2.72 4.00
C LEU A 124 4.09 -2.04 2.78
N ALA A 125 3.31 -1.37 1.94
CA ALA A 125 3.80 -0.65 0.77
C ALA A 125 4.70 0.53 1.12
N LEU A 126 4.48 1.19 2.27
CA LEU A 126 5.38 2.24 2.75
C LEU A 126 6.64 1.68 3.39
N LEU A 127 6.53 0.61 4.17
CA LEU A 127 7.68 0.02 4.87
C LEU A 127 8.56 -0.86 3.97
N TYR A 128 7.98 -1.52 2.98
CA TYR A 128 8.65 -2.47 2.08
C TYR A 128 8.22 -2.26 0.62
N PRO A 129 8.51 -1.08 0.03
CA PRO A 129 8.04 -0.68 -1.31
C PRO A 129 8.53 -1.60 -2.43
N GLU A 130 9.63 -2.33 -2.22
CA GLU A 130 10.19 -3.27 -3.20
C GLU A 130 9.40 -4.58 -3.30
N ILE A 131 8.53 -4.85 -2.31
CA ILE A 131 7.73 -6.09 -2.25
C ILE A 131 6.25 -5.79 -2.38
N TYR A 132 5.78 -4.67 -1.79
CA TYR A 132 4.37 -4.37 -1.64
C TYR A 132 3.94 -3.10 -2.38
N GLY A 133 2.71 -3.14 -2.90
CA GLY A 133 1.94 -1.97 -3.28
C GLY A 133 0.67 -1.87 -2.45
N THR A 134 0.13 -0.68 -2.34
CA THR A 134 -1.15 -0.44 -1.69
C THR A 134 -2.27 -1.07 -2.52
N VAL A 135 -3.14 -1.85 -1.87
CA VAL A 135 -4.33 -2.40 -2.50
C VAL A 135 -5.57 -1.78 -1.86
N ASP A 136 -6.25 -0.95 -2.63
CA ASP A 136 -7.51 -0.33 -2.24
C ASP A 136 -8.51 -0.32 -3.41
N GLN A 137 -9.71 0.22 -3.16
CA GLN A 137 -10.74 0.29 -4.19
C GLN A 137 -10.33 1.08 -5.44
N PHE A 138 -9.41 2.03 -5.31
CA PHE A 138 -8.98 2.86 -6.43
C PHE A 138 -7.98 2.12 -7.31
N VAL A 139 -7.04 1.41 -6.70
CA VAL A 139 -6.08 0.56 -7.41
C VAL A 139 -6.81 -0.55 -8.18
N ILE A 140 -7.78 -1.24 -7.54
CA ILE A 140 -8.60 -2.27 -8.20
C ILE A 140 -9.32 -1.70 -9.43
N LYS A 141 -10.02 -0.58 -9.26
CA LYS A 141 -10.73 0.07 -10.37
C LYS A 141 -9.82 0.53 -11.50
N SER A 142 -8.63 0.99 -11.17
CA SER A 142 -7.64 1.40 -12.17
C SER A 142 -7.09 0.21 -12.93
N LEU A 143 -6.83 -0.92 -12.26
CA LEU A 143 -6.44 -2.17 -12.91
C LEU A 143 -7.53 -2.70 -13.85
N ASP A 144 -8.79 -2.73 -13.41
CA ASP A 144 -9.94 -3.09 -14.24
C ASP A 144 -10.00 -2.22 -15.53
N ARG A 145 -9.83 -0.91 -15.39
CA ARG A 145 -9.82 0.04 -16.53
C ARG A 145 -8.66 -0.15 -17.50
N THR A 146 -7.60 -0.85 -17.14
CA THR A 146 -6.56 -1.24 -18.11
C THR A 146 -7.10 -2.19 -19.16
N GLY A 147 -8.16 -2.95 -18.84
CA GLY A 147 -8.75 -3.98 -19.68
C GLY A 147 -7.88 -5.24 -19.81
N MET A 148 -6.85 -5.39 -18.94
CA MET A 148 -5.93 -6.52 -18.96
C MET A 148 -6.30 -7.62 -17.96
N PHE A 149 -7.22 -7.34 -17.00
CA PHE A 149 -7.57 -8.21 -15.89
C PHE A 149 -9.09 -8.44 -15.85
N PRO A 150 -9.63 -9.28 -16.74
CA PRO A 150 -11.08 -9.52 -16.83
C PRO A 150 -11.67 -10.10 -15.53
N GLU A 151 -10.86 -10.77 -14.71
CA GLU A 151 -11.27 -11.28 -13.42
C GLU A 151 -11.57 -10.18 -12.39
N LEU A 152 -11.13 -8.94 -12.63
CA LEU A 152 -11.40 -7.78 -11.76
C LEU A 152 -12.70 -7.05 -12.13
N GLU A 153 -13.27 -7.26 -13.32
CA GLU A 153 -14.47 -6.57 -13.82
C GLU A 153 -15.68 -6.71 -12.87
N TYR A 154 -15.80 -7.86 -12.20
CA TYR A 154 -16.94 -8.16 -11.30
C TYR A 154 -16.58 -8.02 -9.82
N VAL A 155 -15.39 -7.54 -9.51
CA VAL A 155 -14.97 -7.35 -8.11
C VAL A 155 -15.56 -6.04 -7.61
N ASP A 156 -16.48 -6.10 -6.62
CA ASP A 156 -16.82 -4.89 -5.86
C ASP A 156 -15.63 -4.51 -4.96
N PRO A 157 -14.91 -3.43 -5.30
CA PRO A 157 -13.73 -3.03 -4.52
C PRO A 157 -14.06 -2.63 -3.07
N LYS A 158 -15.36 -2.40 -2.77
CA LYS A 158 -15.81 -2.12 -1.40
C LYS A 158 -15.82 -3.37 -0.53
N CYS A 159 -15.75 -4.56 -1.15
CA CYS A 159 -15.71 -5.85 -0.46
C CYS A 159 -14.31 -6.28 0.00
N LEU A 160 -13.30 -5.39 -0.04
CA LEU A 160 -12.00 -5.66 0.57
C LEU A 160 -12.19 -5.94 2.06
N SER A 161 -12.14 -7.20 2.41
CA SER A 161 -12.40 -7.71 3.77
C SER A 161 -11.22 -8.53 4.28
N THR A 162 -11.19 -8.77 5.58
CA THR A 162 -10.20 -9.64 6.23
C THR A 162 -10.52 -11.13 6.10
N SER A 163 -11.53 -11.49 5.29
CA SER A 163 -11.83 -12.88 4.96
C SER A 163 -10.73 -13.50 4.08
N GLU A 164 -10.65 -14.81 4.06
CA GLU A 164 -9.71 -15.55 3.21
C GLU A 164 -9.80 -15.11 1.73
N LYS A 165 -11.02 -14.93 1.22
CA LYS A 165 -11.25 -14.43 -0.15
C LYS A 165 -10.68 -13.02 -0.35
N GLY A 166 -10.86 -12.12 0.62
CA GLY A 166 -10.33 -10.76 0.55
C GLY A 166 -8.80 -10.74 0.63
N ILE A 167 -8.21 -11.59 1.47
CA ILE A 167 -6.74 -11.72 1.57
C ILE A 167 -6.17 -12.25 0.25
N ARG A 168 -6.76 -13.29 -0.35
CA ARG A 168 -6.32 -13.83 -1.65
C ARG A 168 -6.40 -12.79 -2.77
N LEU A 169 -7.47 -11.98 -2.80
CA LEU A 169 -7.59 -10.89 -3.76
C LEU A 169 -6.44 -9.87 -3.60
N VAL A 170 -6.13 -9.47 -2.37
CA VAL A 170 -5.04 -8.53 -2.10
C VAL A 170 -3.70 -9.12 -2.51
N ILE A 171 -3.44 -10.39 -2.24
CA ILE A 171 -2.21 -11.10 -2.66
C ILE A 171 -2.11 -11.06 -4.18
N HIS A 172 -3.16 -11.46 -4.90
CA HIS A 172 -3.18 -11.47 -6.36
C HIS A 172 -2.87 -10.09 -6.96
N ILE A 173 -3.44 -9.02 -6.38
CA ILE A 173 -3.14 -7.67 -6.86
C ILE A 173 -1.69 -7.25 -6.56
N ILE A 174 -1.14 -7.62 -5.39
CA ILE A 174 0.28 -7.37 -5.08
C ILE A 174 1.17 -8.08 -6.12
N GLU A 175 0.85 -9.32 -6.49
CA GLU A 175 1.57 -10.07 -7.52
C GLU A 175 1.51 -9.36 -8.90
N ILE A 176 0.35 -8.86 -9.30
CA ILE A 176 0.21 -8.05 -10.53
C ILE A 176 1.13 -6.81 -10.49
N LEU A 177 1.20 -6.12 -9.35
CA LEU A 177 2.06 -4.95 -9.20
C LEU A 177 3.55 -5.31 -9.28
N GLN A 178 3.95 -6.45 -8.67
CA GLN A 178 5.31 -6.98 -8.74
C GLN A 178 5.68 -7.37 -10.18
N GLU A 179 4.79 -8.09 -10.86
CA GLU A 179 5.01 -8.50 -12.26
C GLU A 179 5.17 -7.28 -13.18
N LYS A 180 4.33 -6.25 -13.02
CA LYS A 180 4.46 -5.04 -13.81
C LYS A 180 5.75 -4.29 -13.52
N ALA A 181 6.16 -4.16 -12.26
CA ALA A 181 7.43 -3.54 -11.90
C ALA A 181 8.61 -4.29 -12.54
N ASN A 182 8.62 -5.62 -12.47
CA ASN A 182 9.64 -6.46 -13.08
C ASN A 182 9.65 -6.36 -14.62
N GLU A 183 8.48 -6.31 -15.26
CA GLU A 183 8.34 -6.08 -16.70
C GLU A 183 8.99 -4.76 -17.10
N LEU A 184 8.67 -3.65 -16.40
CA LEU A 184 9.24 -2.34 -16.72
C LEU A 184 10.74 -2.30 -16.48
N ASN A 185 11.25 -2.90 -15.40
CA ASN A 185 12.68 -2.99 -15.12
C ASN A 185 13.41 -3.76 -16.22
N THR A 186 12.80 -4.82 -16.74
CA THR A 186 13.35 -5.62 -17.84
C THR A 186 13.38 -4.82 -19.15
N ILE A 187 12.27 -4.18 -19.52
CA ILE A 187 12.13 -3.41 -20.76
C ILE A 187 13.09 -2.21 -20.77
N PHE A 188 13.15 -1.47 -19.65
CA PHE A 188 13.94 -0.23 -19.56
C PHE A 188 15.37 -0.45 -19.05
N LYS A 189 15.74 -1.69 -18.73
CA LYS A 189 17.08 -2.07 -18.20
C LYS A 189 17.46 -1.24 -16.96
N THR A 190 16.57 -1.19 -15.99
CA THR A 190 16.69 -0.43 -14.74
C THR A 190 16.24 -1.28 -13.56
N GLU A 191 16.52 -0.84 -12.34
CA GLU A 191 15.97 -1.36 -11.09
C GLU A 191 15.08 -0.30 -10.39
N PHE A 192 14.64 0.69 -11.15
CA PHE A 192 13.92 1.84 -10.61
C PHE A 192 12.49 1.51 -10.20
N TRP A 193 11.79 0.62 -10.95
CA TRP A 193 10.38 0.33 -10.75
C TRP A 193 10.18 -0.71 -9.63
N ASN A 194 9.22 -0.43 -8.75
CA ASN A 194 8.78 -1.33 -7.69
C ASN A 194 7.25 -1.31 -7.55
N PRO A 195 6.63 -2.28 -6.83
CA PRO A 195 5.17 -2.36 -6.68
C PRO A 195 4.54 -1.06 -6.14
N ARG A 196 5.22 -0.37 -5.24
CA ARG A 196 4.73 0.90 -4.69
C ARG A 196 4.60 1.99 -5.75
N LYS A 197 5.56 2.14 -6.64
CA LYS A 197 5.50 3.13 -7.73
C LYS A 197 4.39 2.81 -8.72
N ILE A 198 4.13 1.53 -8.97
CA ILE A 198 3.02 1.11 -9.83
C ILE A 198 1.67 1.45 -9.18
N ASP A 199 1.49 1.16 -7.88
CA ASP A 199 0.24 1.51 -7.19
C ASP A 199 -0.01 3.02 -7.15
N ILE A 200 1.03 3.83 -6.96
CA ILE A 200 0.96 5.30 -6.99
C ILE A 200 0.38 5.79 -8.33
N ILE A 201 0.87 5.25 -9.45
CA ILE A 201 0.37 5.60 -10.78
C ILE A 201 -1.09 5.20 -10.93
N LEU A 202 -1.45 3.97 -10.55
CA LEU A 202 -2.83 3.49 -10.60
C LEU A 202 -3.75 4.34 -9.74
N TRP A 203 -3.33 4.67 -8.52
CA TRP A 203 -4.10 5.49 -7.60
C TRP A 203 -4.28 6.93 -8.13
N LYS A 204 -3.26 7.51 -8.74
CA LYS A 204 -3.30 8.86 -9.32
C LYS A 204 -4.27 8.93 -10.49
N HIS A 205 -4.30 7.93 -11.34
CA HIS A 205 -5.15 7.87 -12.54
C HIS A 205 -6.49 7.14 -12.32
N ARG A 206 -7.02 7.19 -11.09
CA ARG A 206 -8.25 6.49 -10.65
C ARG A 206 -9.58 7.09 -11.12
N ILE A 207 -9.58 8.16 -11.90
CA ILE A 207 -10.79 8.89 -12.35
C ILE A 207 -11.45 8.19 -13.52
#